data_9438d33608fbde9ee4bcffa0f529f136
#
_entry.id   9438d33608fbde9ee4bcffa0f529f136
#
_cell.length_a   1.000
_cell.length_b   1.000
_cell.length_c   1.000
_cell.angle_alpha   90.00
_cell.angle_beta   90.00
_cell.angle_gamma   90.00
#
_symmetry.space_group_name_H-M   'P 1'
#
loop_
_entity.id
_entity.type
_entity.pdbx_description
1 polymer ?
#
loop_
_entity_poly.entity_id
_entity_poly.type
_entity_poly.pdbx_seq_one_letter_code
_entity_poly.pdbx_strand_id
1 'polypeptide(L)'
;NRAKGYDLFGKAVLKILKKYKNWKAIVIGDEPRAMINFKHPRLKNLGFLKHNKVLNIFEKTSIAVACSRWDEPLGRTSLEASSRGCATIISNKGGLPETVTHGIILRNLNVQSLYNEIKNLIEDKKKRLELQKLSIKNFFHTNEVSSKNIDDYREKLLKFSYFSKSPSLIIPKSLRILHVTNFNERHDGRLFFNTGRRLNNGFIRLGHSVLEFSDRDIVKHYKSIKDYSGAKTLNEKLINTVYNYKPDLLIFGHADLIKDETLSYLKDNYQNLKIAQWFLDPLIENGPDYIKNKLRILDKIEFTDANFITTSPDALNFLPKNKLSLFMPNPTDSSFEVLNNYENKQCSMDVFFALSHGVHRGILKKGKHDERADFVNRLVEVTPNVKFDLYGINNVQPIWADSFLKSISNAKMGVNLSRGKPIKYYSSDRITQLIGNGLLTFIHKDTLYSNFFSNKEIIYYSNL
;
A
#
# COMPACT_ATOMS: atom_id res chain seq x y z
N ASN A 1 -28.41 12.76 -25.22
CA ASN A 1 -27.08 13.30 -24.97
C ASN A 1 -26.01 12.32 -25.47
N ARG A 2 -25.00 12.81 -26.22
CA ARG A 2 -23.88 12.00 -26.76
C ARG A 2 -22.99 11.44 -25.65
N ALA A 3 -22.74 12.22 -24.61
CA ALA A 3 -21.91 11.78 -23.49
C ALA A 3 -22.49 10.52 -22.81
N LYS A 4 -23.82 10.46 -22.67
CA LYS A 4 -24.54 9.30 -22.14
C LYS A 4 -24.82 8.20 -23.17
N GLY A 5 -24.30 8.30 -24.40
CA GLY A 5 -24.39 7.28 -25.45
C GLY A 5 -25.76 7.15 -26.10
N TYR A 6 -26.63 8.16 -26.00
CA TYR A 6 -27.97 8.12 -26.60
C TYR A 6 -27.94 7.93 -28.12
N ASP A 7 -26.94 8.46 -28.82
CA ASP A 7 -26.71 8.26 -30.25
C ASP A 7 -26.36 6.79 -30.59
N LEU A 8 -25.61 6.09 -29.74
CA LEU A 8 -25.33 4.66 -29.88
C LEU A 8 -26.59 3.84 -29.66
N PHE A 9 -27.28 4.09 -28.55
CA PHE A 9 -28.52 3.43 -28.20
C PHE A 9 -29.56 3.58 -29.31
N GLY A 10 -29.84 4.81 -29.75
CA GLY A 10 -30.86 5.09 -30.75
C GLY A 10 -30.59 4.39 -32.08
N LYS A 11 -29.34 4.45 -32.59
CA LYS A 11 -28.96 3.76 -33.81
C LYS A 11 -29.07 2.22 -33.70
N ALA A 12 -28.63 1.63 -32.59
CA ALA A 12 -28.75 0.20 -32.33
C ALA A 12 -30.21 -0.24 -32.22
N VAL A 13 -31.01 0.49 -31.42
CA VAL A 13 -32.40 0.16 -31.16
C VAL A 13 -33.28 0.29 -32.41
N LEU A 14 -33.03 1.27 -33.28
CA LEU A 14 -33.78 1.35 -34.56
C LEU A 14 -33.57 0.09 -35.42
N LYS A 15 -32.35 -0.47 -35.47
CA LYS A 15 -32.10 -1.75 -36.14
C LYS A 15 -32.83 -2.91 -35.46
N ILE A 16 -32.84 -2.95 -34.12
CA ILE A 16 -33.56 -3.95 -33.34
C ILE A 16 -35.07 -3.90 -33.62
N LEU A 17 -35.67 -2.73 -33.52
CA LEU A 17 -37.10 -2.55 -33.71
C LEU A 17 -37.58 -2.84 -35.14
N LYS A 18 -36.73 -2.66 -36.15
CA LYS A 18 -37.01 -3.12 -37.54
C LYS A 18 -37.12 -4.62 -37.62
N LYS A 19 -36.22 -5.36 -36.95
CA LYS A 19 -36.14 -6.82 -37.01
C LYS A 19 -37.15 -7.54 -36.09
N TYR A 20 -37.27 -7.05 -34.83
CA TYR A 20 -38.07 -7.72 -33.78
C TYR A 20 -39.41 -6.97 -33.52
N LYS A 21 -40.46 -7.38 -34.18
CA LYS A 21 -41.81 -6.73 -34.20
C LYS A 21 -42.45 -6.64 -32.81
N ASN A 22 -42.18 -7.59 -31.91
CA ASN A 22 -42.84 -7.68 -30.59
C ASN A 22 -42.10 -6.88 -29.49
N TRP A 23 -40.99 -6.23 -29.83
CA TRP A 23 -40.22 -5.43 -28.88
C TRP A 23 -40.56 -3.95 -28.97
N LYS A 24 -40.53 -3.29 -27.82
CA LYS A 24 -40.67 -1.85 -27.67
C LYS A 24 -39.45 -1.30 -26.97
N ALA A 25 -39.11 -0.06 -27.19
CA ALA A 25 -38.00 0.62 -26.49
C ALA A 25 -38.51 1.92 -25.85
N ILE A 26 -37.90 2.26 -24.72
CA ILE A 26 -38.18 3.45 -23.95
C ILE A 26 -36.90 4.19 -23.70
N VAL A 27 -36.94 5.49 -23.86
CA VAL A 27 -35.89 6.42 -23.46
C VAL A 27 -36.43 7.31 -22.34
N ILE A 28 -35.63 7.46 -21.27
CA ILE A 28 -35.99 8.31 -20.14
C ILE A 28 -34.82 9.27 -19.91
N GLY A 29 -35.15 10.49 -19.54
CA GLY A 29 -34.22 11.58 -19.33
C GLY A 29 -34.44 12.69 -20.31
N ASP A 30 -34.05 13.88 -19.90
CA ASP A 30 -34.16 15.09 -20.70
C ASP A 30 -32.79 15.77 -20.80
N GLU A 31 -32.43 16.17 -21.99
CA GLU A 31 -31.22 16.95 -22.26
C GLU A 31 -31.60 17.97 -23.33
N PRO A 32 -32.15 19.11 -22.93
CA PRO A 32 -32.66 20.13 -23.87
C PRO A 32 -31.62 20.63 -24.87
N ARG A 33 -30.31 20.53 -24.50
CA ARG A 33 -29.20 20.97 -25.34
C ARG A 33 -28.79 19.95 -26.42
N ALA A 34 -29.31 18.71 -26.36
CA ALA A 34 -28.92 17.65 -27.28
C ALA A 34 -30.01 17.47 -28.35
N MET A 35 -29.77 17.97 -29.56
CA MET A 35 -30.66 17.84 -30.70
C MET A 35 -30.69 16.46 -31.36
N ILE A 36 -30.44 15.37 -30.59
CA ILE A 36 -30.45 14.01 -31.11
C ILE A 36 -31.84 13.42 -30.87
N ASN A 37 -32.57 13.13 -31.95
CA ASN A 37 -33.87 12.50 -31.85
C ASN A 37 -33.99 11.33 -32.82
N PHE A 38 -34.48 10.20 -32.29
CA PHE A 38 -34.76 8.98 -33.06
C PHE A 38 -36.28 8.75 -33.05
N LYS A 39 -36.88 8.57 -34.22
CA LYS A 39 -38.32 8.33 -34.40
C LYS A 39 -38.59 6.91 -34.83
N HIS A 40 -39.48 6.22 -34.12
CA HIS A 40 -40.02 4.93 -34.52
C HIS A 40 -41.32 4.67 -33.75
N PRO A 41 -42.38 4.08 -34.34
CA PRO A 41 -43.68 3.88 -33.65
C PRO A 41 -43.60 3.14 -32.31
N ARG A 42 -42.57 2.25 -32.16
CA ARG A 42 -42.36 1.47 -30.95
C ARG A 42 -41.19 1.96 -30.09
N LEU A 43 -40.63 3.12 -30.40
CA LEU A 43 -39.65 3.83 -29.57
C LEU A 43 -40.34 5.03 -28.90
N LYS A 44 -40.49 5.01 -27.59
CA LYS A 44 -41.11 6.10 -26.82
C LYS A 44 -40.01 6.88 -26.08
N ASN A 45 -39.99 8.18 -26.29
CA ASN A 45 -39.21 9.11 -25.49
C ASN A 45 -40.15 9.72 -24.44
N LEU A 46 -39.87 9.48 -23.17
CA LEU A 46 -40.72 9.92 -22.04
C LEU A 46 -40.19 11.19 -21.36
N GLY A 47 -39.06 11.73 -21.84
CA GLY A 47 -38.45 12.89 -21.20
C GLY A 47 -38.04 12.65 -19.74
N PHE A 48 -38.07 13.73 -18.94
CA PHE A 48 -37.76 13.64 -17.50
C PHE A 48 -38.95 13.04 -16.74
N LEU A 49 -38.65 12.06 -15.88
CA LEU A 49 -39.66 11.44 -15.00
C LEU A 49 -39.19 11.50 -13.53
N LYS A 50 -40.15 11.58 -12.60
CA LYS A 50 -39.87 11.41 -11.18
C LYS A 50 -39.28 10.02 -10.91
N HIS A 51 -38.34 9.92 -9.98
CA HIS A 51 -37.56 8.70 -9.68
C HIS A 51 -38.42 7.44 -9.52
N ASN A 52 -39.48 7.50 -8.71
CA ASN A 52 -40.38 6.35 -8.51
C ASN A 52 -41.04 5.85 -9.82
N LYS A 53 -41.34 6.75 -10.76
CA LYS A 53 -41.88 6.33 -12.07
C LYS A 53 -40.78 5.64 -12.92
N VAL A 54 -39.52 6.04 -12.80
CA VAL A 54 -38.41 5.38 -13.47
C VAL A 54 -38.23 3.96 -12.94
N LEU A 55 -38.24 3.77 -11.62
CA LEU A 55 -38.15 2.46 -10.99
C LEU A 55 -39.25 1.51 -11.41
N ASN A 56 -40.51 1.99 -11.45
CA ASN A 56 -41.67 1.22 -11.92
C ASN A 56 -41.56 0.82 -13.41
N ILE A 57 -40.85 1.59 -14.23
CA ILE A 57 -40.57 1.24 -15.62
C ILE A 57 -39.52 0.15 -15.67
N PHE A 58 -38.48 0.23 -14.85
CA PHE A 58 -37.43 -0.82 -14.77
C PHE A 58 -38.02 -2.18 -14.36
N GLU A 59 -38.97 -2.23 -13.42
CA GLU A 59 -39.67 -3.45 -13.02
C GLU A 59 -40.37 -4.17 -14.19
N LYS A 60 -40.74 -3.42 -15.24
CA LYS A 60 -41.40 -3.94 -16.44
C LYS A 60 -40.45 -4.04 -17.64
N THR A 61 -39.14 -3.80 -17.41
CA THR A 61 -38.15 -3.75 -18.48
C THR A 61 -37.26 -5.00 -18.46
N SER A 62 -37.24 -5.71 -19.58
CA SER A 62 -36.41 -6.92 -19.69
C SER A 62 -34.93 -6.63 -19.87
N ILE A 63 -34.57 -5.61 -20.64
CA ILE A 63 -33.19 -5.23 -20.97
C ILE A 63 -33.01 -3.75 -20.72
N ALA A 64 -32.05 -3.37 -19.90
CA ALA A 64 -31.66 -1.99 -19.67
C ALA A 64 -30.27 -1.71 -20.23
N VAL A 65 -30.08 -0.49 -20.78
CA VAL A 65 -28.80 -0.10 -21.40
C VAL A 65 -28.29 1.19 -20.81
N ALA A 66 -27.04 1.19 -20.34
CA ALA A 66 -26.30 2.36 -19.89
C ALA A 66 -24.95 2.42 -20.61
N CYS A 67 -24.94 2.96 -21.83
CA CYS A 67 -23.78 2.98 -22.73
C CYS A 67 -23.05 4.33 -22.75
N SER A 68 -22.73 4.87 -21.57
CA SER A 68 -22.04 6.15 -21.43
C SER A 68 -20.65 6.13 -22.09
N ARG A 69 -20.26 7.24 -22.75
CA ARG A 69 -18.89 7.52 -23.19
C ARG A 69 -18.07 8.25 -22.16
N TRP A 70 -18.74 8.87 -21.24
CA TRP A 70 -18.18 9.60 -20.14
C TRP A 70 -17.86 8.62 -18.98
N ASP A 71 -16.82 8.87 -18.26
CA ASP A 71 -16.47 8.09 -17.06
C ASP A 71 -17.41 8.44 -15.91
N GLU A 72 -18.41 7.59 -15.73
CA GLU A 72 -19.43 7.79 -14.69
C GLU A 72 -18.82 7.62 -13.29
N PRO A 73 -19.10 8.53 -12.34
CA PRO A 73 -18.63 8.33 -10.96
C PRO A 73 -19.12 7.03 -10.34
N LEU A 74 -20.40 6.67 -10.55
CA LEU A 74 -21.00 5.40 -10.08
C LEU A 74 -21.95 4.79 -11.12
N GLY A 75 -22.81 5.58 -11.78
CA GLY A 75 -23.77 5.07 -12.75
C GLY A 75 -25.08 4.58 -12.14
N ARG A 76 -25.83 5.45 -11.46
CA ARG A 76 -27.10 5.11 -10.80
C ARG A 76 -28.12 4.41 -11.69
N THR A 77 -28.17 4.75 -12.98
CA THR A 77 -29.13 4.13 -13.92
C THR A 77 -28.97 2.62 -14.04
N SER A 78 -27.73 2.13 -14.16
CA SER A 78 -27.46 0.68 -14.22
C SER A 78 -27.70 -0.01 -12.88
N LEU A 79 -27.35 0.67 -11.78
CA LEU A 79 -27.60 0.20 -10.42
C LEU A 79 -29.11 0.00 -10.18
N GLU A 80 -29.92 1.01 -10.50
CA GLU A 80 -31.37 0.99 -10.34
C GLU A 80 -32.03 -0.07 -11.23
N ALA A 81 -31.57 -0.20 -12.48
CA ALA A 81 -32.03 -1.25 -13.39
C ALA A 81 -31.71 -2.66 -12.89
N SER A 82 -30.49 -2.87 -12.38
CA SER A 82 -30.07 -4.16 -11.81
C SER A 82 -30.90 -4.52 -10.57
N SER A 83 -31.16 -3.55 -9.68
CA SER A 83 -31.99 -3.79 -8.49
C SER A 83 -33.43 -4.16 -8.80
N ARG A 84 -33.91 -3.81 -10.00
CA ARG A 84 -35.27 -4.11 -10.49
C ARG A 84 -35.30 -5.34 -11.43
N GLY A 85 -34.19 -6.06 -11.55
CA GLY A 85 -34.11 -7.30 -12.31
C GLY A 85 -34.07 -7.14 -13.82
N CYS A 86 -33.56 -6.02 -14.32
CA CYS A 86 -33.25 -5.90 -15.73
C CYS A 86 -31.98 -6.70 -16.09
N ALA A 87 -31.96 -7.32 -17.26
CA ALA A 87 -30.71 -7.73 -17.85
C ALA A 87 -29.98 -6.49 -18.37
N THR A 88 -28.89 -6.10 -17.69
CA THR A 88 -28.23 -4.81 -17.98
C THR A 88 -27.09 -4.97 -18.97
N ILE A 89 -26.97 -4.00 -19.90
CA ILE A 89 -25.83 -3.84 -20.80
C ILE A 89 -25.20 -2.49 -20.51
N ILE A 90 -23.92 -2.47 -20.17
CA ILE A 90 -23.21 -1.24 -19.78
C ILE A 90 -21.92 -1.06 -20.61
N SER A 91 -21.43 0.17 -20.70
CA SER A 91 -20.09 0.44 -21.14
C SER A 91 -19.08 0.26 -20.02
N ASN A 92 -17.81 -0.06 -20.38
CA ASN A 92 -16.69 -0.11 -19.43
C ASN A 92 -16.14 1.30 -19.21
N LYS A 93 -16.90 2.14 -18.46
CA LYS A 93 -16.59 3.58 -18.26
C LYS A 93 -16.82 3.98 -16.81
N GLY A 94 -15.73 4.47 -16.15
CA GLY A 94 -15.74 4.89 -14.76
C GLY A 94 -16.28 3.80 -13.84
N GLY A 95 -17.15 4.15 -12.91
CA GLY A 95 -17.79 3.24 -11.94
C GLY A 95 -18.95 2.39 -12.47
N LEU A 96 -19.29 2.46 -13.77
CA LEU A 96 -20.37 1.62 -14.32
C LEU A 96 -20.17 0.10 -14.07
N PRO A 97 -18.97 -0.47 -14.26
CA PRO A 97 -18.74 -1.91 -13.99
C PRO A 97 -19.03 -2.31 -12.55
N GLU A 98 -18.89 -1.41 -11.60
CA GLU A 98 -19.14 -1.67 -10.17
C GLU A 98 -20.64 -1.74 -9.84
N THR A 99 -21.50 -1.24 -10.71
CA THR A 99 -22.96 -1.17 -10.47
C THR A 99 -23.72 -2.43 -10.86
N VAL A 100 -23.07 -3.38 -11.50
CA VAL A 100 -23.70 -4.61 -11.95
C VAL A 100 -22.95 -5.84 -11.48
N THR A 101 -23.64 -6.75 -10.81
CA THR A 101 -23.07 -8.05 -10.42
C THR A 101 -23.17 -9.07 -11.57
N HIS A 102 -24.27 -9.02 -12.31
CA HIS A 102 -24.58 -9.91 -13.43
C HIS A 102 -25.16 -9.09 -14.58
N GLY A 103 -24.30 -8.46 -15.35
CA GLY A 103 -24.64 -7.68 -16.52
C GLY A 103 -23.64 -7.91 -17.65
N ILE A 104 -23.90 -7.36 -18.81
CA ILE A 104 -23.01 -7.41 -19.96
C ILE A 104 -22.22 -6.11 -20.04
N ILE A 105 -20.88 -6.20 -19.93
CA ILE A 105 -19.98 -5.10 -20.12
C ILE A 105 -19.51 -5.12 -21.60
N LEU A 106 -19.82 -4.05 -22.33
CA LEU A 106 -19.43 -3.93 -23.73
C LEU A 106 -17.91 -3.88 -23.89
N ARG A 107 -17.34 -4.80 -24.65
CA ARG A 107 -15.91 -4.79 -24.99
C ARG A 107 -15.52 -3.58 -25.82
N ASN A 108 -16.38 -3.24 -26.80
CA ASN A 108 -16.21 -2.07 -27.69
C ASN A 108 -17.46 -1.19 -27.64
N LEU A 109 -17.28 0.07 -27.37
CA LEU A 109 -18.37 1.03 -27.28
C LEU A 109 -18.73 1.58 -28.68
N ASN A 110 -19.46 0.78 -29.45
CA ASN A 110 -19.97 1.16 -30.77
C ASN A 110 -21.37 0.60 -31.04
N VAL A 111 -21.99 1.10 -32.11
CA VAL A 111 -23.37 0.71 -32.47
C VAL A 111 -23.52 -0.77 -32.74
N GLN A 112 -22.52 -1.39 -33.40
CA GLN A 112 -22.63 -2.80 -33.79
C GLN A 112 -22.51 -3.73 -32.58
N SER A 113 -21.57 -3.45 -31.68
CA SER A 113 -21.42 -4.21 -30.42
C SER A 113 -22.69 -4.12 -29.57
N LEU A 114 -23.24 -2.93 -29.39
CA LEU A 114 -24.49 -2.72 -28.66
C LEU A 114 -25.66 -3.44 -29.31
N TYR A 115 -25.78 -3.34 -30.64
CA TYR A 115 -26.80 -4.06 -31.39
C TYR A 115 -26.71 -5.57 -31.18
N ASN A 116 -25.50 -6.14 -31.28
CA ASN A 116 -25.26 -7.57 -31.12
C ASN A 116 -25.66 -8.05 -29.70
N GLU A 117 -25.27 -7.32 -28.67
CA GLU A 117 -25.60 -7.74 -27.28
C GLU A 117 -27.11 -7.63 -26.99
N ILE A 118 -27.79 -6.58 -27.49
CA ILE A 118 -29.26 -6.48 -27.37
C ILE A 118 -29.92 -7.64 -28.14
N LYS A 119 -29.45 -7.90 -29.36
CA LYS A 119 -29.93 -9.01 -30.19
C LYS A 119 -29.78 -10.35 -29.45
N ASN A 120 -28.58 -10.64 -28.91
CA ASN A 120 -28.30 -11.87 -28.18
C ASN A 120 -29.26 -12.07 -27.01
N LEU A 121 -29.50 -11.02 -26.21
CA LEU A 121 -30.46 -11.09 -25.11
C LEU A 121 -31.94 -11.21 -25.55
N ILE A 122 -32.28 -10.76 -26.76
CA ILE A 122 -33.61 -10.96 -27.35
C ILE A 122 -33.79 -12.41 -27.79
N GLU A 123 -32.83 -12.95 -28.53
CA GLU A 123 -32.87 -14.28 -29.12
C GLU A 123 -32.66 -15.39 -28.06
N ASP A 124 -31.74 -15.21 -27.11
CA ASP A 124 -31.52 -16.11 -26.00
C ASP A 124 -32.35 -15.74 -24.77
N LYS A 125 -33.59 -16.21 -24.73
CA LYS A 125 -34.50 -15.98 -23.59
C LYS A 125 -33.94 -16.58 -22.29
N LYS A 126 -33.27 -17.76 -22.35
CA LYS A 126 -32.74 -18.45 -21.18
C LYS A 126 -31.64 -17.60 -20.51
N LYS A 127 -30.67 -17.16 -21.28
CA LYS A 127 -29.59 -16.28 -20.82
C LYS A 127 -30.15 -14.97 -20.26
N ARG A 128 -31.11 -14.33 -20.92
CA ARG A 128 -31.74 -13.10 -20.44
C ARG A 128 -32.40 -13.29 -19.08
N LEU A 129 -33.24 -14.34 -18.92
CA LEU A 129 -33.91 -14.63 -17.65
C LEU A 129 -32.93 -14.99 -16.53
N GLU A 130 -31.84 -15.67 -16.85
CA GLU A 130 -30.77 -15.99 -15.91
C GLU A 130 -30.11 -14.69 -15.39
N LEU A 131 -29.69 -13.79 -16.29
CA LEU A 131 -29.13 -12.50 -15.91
C LEU A 131 -30.09 -11.67 -15.06
N GLN A 132 -31.37 -11.63 -15.40
CA GLN A 132 -32.40 -10.94 -14.63
C GLN A 132 -32.53 -11.51 -13.20
N LYS A 133 -32.58 -12.83 -13.06
CA LYS A 133 -32.67 -13.53 -11.78
C LYS A 133 -31.43 -13.31 -10.91
N LEU A 134 -30.24 -13.43 -11.52
CA LEU A 134 -28.97 -13.25 -10.83
C LEU A 134 -28.71 -11.80 -10.41
N SER A 135 -29.16 -10.82 -11.21
CA SER A 135 -29.07 -9.40 -10.87
C SER A 135 -29.81 -9.09 -9.57
N ILE A 136 -30.99 -9.63 -9.35
CA ILE A 136 -31.76 -9.45 -8.10
C ILE A 136 -31.11 -10.26 -6.97
N LYS A 137 -30.87 -11.55 -7.20
CA LYS A 137 -30.40 -12.47 -6.15
C LYS A 137 -29.08 -12.00 -5.52
N ASN A 138 -28.18 -11.47 -6.34
CA ASN A 138 -26.83 -11.07 -5.92
C ASN A 138 -26.68 -9.55 -5.79
N PHE A 139 -27.77 -8.81 -5.78
CA PHE A 139 -27.72 -7.35 -5.59
C PHE A 139 -27.23 -7.00 -4.18
N PHE A 140 -26.08 -6.33 -4.07
CA PHE A 140 -25.47 -6.01 -2.78
C PHE A 140 -25.38 -4.51 -2.46
N HIS A 141 -25.72 -3.64 -3.40
CA HIS A 141 -25.70 -2.19 -3.19
C HIS A 141 -26.93 -1.70 -2.42
N THR A 142 -27.14 -2.25 -1.22
CA THR A 142 -28.20 -1.81 -0.32
C THR A 142 -27.67 -0.78 0.68
N ASN A 143 -28.58 -0.03 1.32
CA ASN A 143 -28.19 0.89 2.39
C ASN A 143 -27.52 0.16 3.56
N GLU A 144 -27.98 -1.05 3.89
CA GLU A 144 -27.40 -1.86 4.96
C GLU A 144 -25.95 -2.24 4.66
N VAL A 145 -25.67 -2.73 3.44
CA VAL A 145 -24.30 -3.08 3.03
C VAL A 145 -23.42 -1.83 2.99
N SER A 146 -23.93 -0.72 2.47
CA SER A 146 -23.18 0.54 2.42
C SER A 146 -22.86 1.08 3.82
N SER A 147 -23.86 1.05 4.73
CA SER A 147 -23.67 1.45 6.12
C SER A 147 -22.66 0.55 6.84
N LYS A 148 -22.78 -0.76 6.66
CA LYS A 148 -21.82 -1.72 7.22
C LYS A 148 -20.40 -1.48 6.70
N ASN A 149 -20.22 -1.25 5.40
CA ASN A 149 -18.90 -0.95 4.84
C ASN A 149 -18.33 0.35 5.42
N ILE A 150 -19.16 1.37 5.65
CA ILE A 150 -18.75 2.62 6.29
C ILE A 150 -18.36 2.35 7.75
N ASP A 151 -19.12 1.57 8.49
CA ASP A 151 -18.83 1.24 9.88
C ASP A 151 -17.56 0.38 9.99
N ASP A 152 -17.39 -0.62 9.12
CA ASP A 152 -16.17 -1.44 9.05
C ASP A 152 -14.94 -0.59 8.74
N TYR A 153 -15.07 0.39 7.84
CA TYR A 153 -14.01 1.33 7.50
C TYR A 153 -13.73 2.29 8.67
N ARG A 154 -14.77 2.80 9.31
CA ARG A 154 -14.67 3.64 10.51
C ARG A 154 -14.01 2.91 11.66
N GLU A 155 -14.35 1.63 11.90
CA GLU A 155 -13.68 0.82 12.92
C GLU A 155 -12.19 0.61 12.60
N LYS A 156 -11.85 0.37 11.34
CA LYS A 156 -10.45 0.33 10.91
C LYS A 156 -9.73 1.64 11.21
N LEU A 157 -10.33 2.79 10.87
CA LEU A 157 -9.77 4.10 11.18
C LEU A 157 -9.66 4.34 12.69
N LEU A 158 -10.66 3.93 13.48
CA LEU A 158 -10.62 4.04 14.93
C LEU A 158 -9.55 3.15 15.55
N LYS A 159 -9.36 1.94 15.05
CA LYS A 159 -8.21 1.09 15.44
C LYS A 159 -6.88 1.77 15.12
N PHE A 160 -6.75 2.41 13.97
CA PHE A 160 -5.60 3.26 13.64
C PHE A 160 -5.49 4.46 14.59
N SER A 161 -6.59 5.14 14.92
CA SER A 161 -6.58 6.33 15.79
C SER A 161 -6.32 6.00 17.27
N TYR A 162 -6.58 4.76 17.73
CA TYR A 162 -6.13 4.30 19.04
C TYR A 162 -4.60 4.31 19.16
N PHE A 163 -3.89 4.17 18.05
CA PHE A 163 -2.44 4.36 17.99
C PHE A 163 -2.03 5.83 17.91
N SER A 164 -2.94 6.73 17.61
CA SER A 164 -2.72 8.18 17.49
C SER A 164 -3.46 8.99 18.56
N LYS A 165 -3.50 8.52 19.81
CA LYS A 165 -3.72 9.44 20.96
C LYS A 165 -2.47 10.30 21.15
N SER A 166 -2.12 11.03 20.13
CA SER A 166 -1.29 12.22 20.28
C SER A 166 -2.20 13.30 20.86
N PRO A 167 -1.79 13.99 21.93
CA PRO A 167 -2.41 15.26 22.25
C PRO A 167 -2.36 16.10 20.96
N SER A 168 -3.38 16.91 20.73
CA SER A 168 -3.45 17.84 19.60
C SER A 168 -2.30 18.84 19.73
N LEU A 169 -1.11 18.41 19.32
CA LEU A 169 0.01 19.28 19.12
C LEU A 169 -0.35 20.16 17.93
N ILE A 170 -0.42 21.45 18.14
CA ILE A 170 -0.29 22.43 17.08
C ILE A 170 1.12 22.23 16.53
N ILE A 171 1.26 21.34 15.54
CA ILE A 171 2.54 21.08 14.88
C ILE A 171 2.86 22.34 14.10
N PRO A 172 3.96 23.03 14.38
CA PRO A 172 4.42 24.14 13.54
C PRO A 172 4.43 23.67 12.08
N LYS A 173 4.05 24.55 11.14
CA LYS A 173 3.99 24.22 9.71
C LYS A 173 5.31 23.64 9.18
N SER A 174 6.43 23.95 9.82
CA SER A 174 7.77 23.41 9.53
C SER A 174 8.56 23.27 10.83
N LEU A 175 9.15 22.11 11.05
CA LEU A 175 10.07 21.83 12.16
C LEU A 175 11.52 21.83 11.68
N ARG A 176 12.43 22.20 12.57
CA ARG A 176 13.86 21.90 12.43
C ARG A 176 14.13 20.56 13.09
N ILE A 177 14.51 19.57 12.29
CA ILE A 177 14.74 18.20 12.74
C ILE A 177 16.24 17.90 12.65
N LEU A 178 16.84 17.49 13.75
CA LEU A 178 18.17 16.91 13.76
C LEU A 178 18.04 15.38 13.77
N HIS A 179 18.33 14.75 12.63
CA HIS A 179 18.19 13.30 12.46
C HIS A 179 19.54 12.61 12.66
N VAL A 180 19.70 11.94 13.78
CA VAL A 180 20.93 11.26 14.21
C VAL A 180 20.79 9.77 13.93
N THR A 181 21.48 9.28 12.90
CA THR A 181 21.51 7.86 12.54
C THR A 181 22.72 7.56 11.64
N ASN A 182 22.95 6.27 11.36
CA ASN A 182 24.01 5.88 10.45
C ASN A 182 23.58 6.07 8.98
N PHE A 183 23.99 7.18 8.35
CA PHE A 183 23.72 7.44 6.93
C PHE A 183 24.64 6.66 5.99
N ASN A 184 25.64 5.95 6.52
CA ASN A 184 26.54 5.06 5.78
C ASN A 184 27.42 5.76 4.72
N GLU A 185 27.83 7.00 4.95
CA GLU A 185 28.65 7.80 4.02
C GLU A 185 29.99 7.10 3.70
N ARG A 186 30.62 6.49 4.73
CA ARG A 186 31.88 5.72 4.60
C ARG A 186 31.82 4.47 3.72
N HIS A 187 30.68 4.17 3.13
CA HIS A 187 30.47 2.98 2.29
C HIS A 187 30.30 3.30 0.81
N ASP A 188 30.69 4.51 0.38
CA ASP A 188 30.77 4.91 -1.03
C ASP A 188 29.48 4.63 -1.82
N GLY A 189 28.32 5.00 -1.24
CA GLY A 189 27.00 4.83 -1.83
C GLY A 189 26.40 3.42 -1.72
N ARG A 190 27.21 2.39 -1.42
CA ARG A 190 26.75 0.99 -1.37
C ARG A 190 25.54 0.76 -0.45
N LEU A 191 25.46 1.47 0.67
CA LEU A 191 24.38 1.37 1.65
C LEU A 191 23.49 2.64 1.67
N PHE A 192 23.38 3.31 0.52
CA PHE A 192 22.61 4.55 0.39
C PHE A 192 21.12 4.33 0.65
N PHE A 193 20.52 3.28 0.08
CA PHE A 193 19.09 2.98 0.18
C PHE A 193 18.74 2.35 1.54
N ASN A 194 18.82 3.12 2.62
CA ASN A 194 18.57 2.67 3.97
C ASN A 194 17.37 3.40 4.62
N THR A 195 16.83 2.83 5.70
CA THR A 195 15.67 3.35 6.43
C THR A 195 15.89 4.78 6.94
N GLY A 196 17.08 5.11 7.43
CA GLY A 196 17.41 6.47 7.88
C GLY A 196 17.20 7.51 6.79
N ARG A 197 17.64 7.23 5.55
CA ARG A 197 17.44 8.13 4.41
C ARG A 197 15.98 8.20 3.96
N ARG A 198 15.24 7.08 3.99
CA ARG A 198 13.80 7.10 3.69
C ARG A 198 13.04 8.02 4.65
N LEU A 199 13.30 7.90 5.95
CA LEU A 199 12.71 8.79 6.95
C LEU A 199 13.14 10.24 6.74
N ASN A 200 14.43 10.48 6.49
CA ASN A 200 14.96 11.81 6.24
C ASN A 200 14.28 12.48 5.04
N ASN A 201 14.18 11.77 3.92
CA ASN A 201 13.48 12.24 2.73
C ASN A 201 12.00 12.51 3.02
N GLY A 202 11.35 11.66 3.81
CA GLY A 202 9.95 11.85 4.24
C GLY A 202 9.77 13.15 5.02
N PHE A 203 10.66 13.45 5.97
CA PHE A 203 10.62 14.70 6.72
C PHE A 203 10.79 15.92 5.80
N ILE A 204 11.74 15.87 4.85
CA ILE A 204 11.96 16.95 3.88
C ILE A 204 10.71 17.17 3.01
N ARG A 205 10.07 16.09 2.51
CA ARG A 205 8.84 16.17 1.71
C ARG A 205 7.65 16.72 2.48
N LEU A 206 7.64 16.53 3.79
CA LEU A 206 6.63 17.13 4.68
C LEU A 206 6.89 18.62 4.93
N GLY A 207 7.95 19.19 4.37
CA GLY A 207 8.28 20.62 4.49
C GLY A 207 9.09 20.97 5.74
N HIS A 208 9.71 20.00 6.39
CA HIS A 208 10.60 20.24 7.52
C HIS A 208 12.02 20.58 7.06
N SER A 209 12.72 21.38 7.86
CA SER A 209 14.17 21.59 7.72
C SER A 209 14.89 20.46 8.44
N VAL A 210 15.68 19.66 7.71
CA VAL A 210 16.30 18.46 8.26
C VAL A 210 17.82 18.55 8.17
N LEU A 211 18.49 18.39 9.29
CA LEU A 211 19.94 18.25 9.36
C LEU A 211 20.31 16.80 9.65
N GLU A 212 21.05 16.19 8.72
CA GLU A 212 21.61 14.84 8.87
C GLU A 212 22.81 14.85 9.83
N PHE A 213 22.85 13.87 10.72
CA PHE A 213 23.98 13.67 11.63
C PHE A 213 24.35 12.19 11.66
N SER A 214 25.38 11.82 10.88
CA SER A 214 25.80 10.43 10.73
C SER A 214 26.72 9.98 11.87
N ASP A 215 26.14 9.37 12.90
CA ASP A 215 26.84 9.00 14.14
C ASP A 215 28.07 8.10 13.90
N ARG A 216 27.91 7.03 13.15
CA ARG A 216 28.99 6.06 12.91
C ARG A 216 30.04 6.57 11.93
N ASP A 217 29.69 7.45 11.02
CA ASP A 217 30.65 8.08 10.11
C ASP A 217 31.50 9.10 10.88
N ILE A 218 30.90 9.92 11.76
CA ILE A 218 31.62 10.81 12.67
C ILE A 218 32.60 10.01 13.53
N VAL A 219 32.14 8.95 14.19
CA VAL A 219 33.02 8.08 15.00
C VAL A 219 34.19 7.57 14.17
N LYS A 220 33.97 7.11 12.94
CA LYS A 220 35.03 6.59 12.08
C LYS A 220 36.05 7.65 11.70
N HIS A 221 35.59 8.88 11.40
CA HIS A 221 36.44 10.00 10.99
C HIS A 221 37.28 10.59 12.12
N TYR A 222 36.72 10.63 13.34
CA TYR A 222 37.34 11.36 14.47
C TYR A 222 38.00 10.47 15.52
N LYS A 223 38.18 9.17 15.24
CA LYS A 223 39.01 8.32 16.08
C LYS A 223 40.43 8.85 16.15
N SER A 224 40.95 8.96 17.37
CA SER A 224 42.32 9.45 17.63
C SER A 224 42.92 8.73 18.83
N ILE A 225 44.19 8.98 19.10
CA ILE A 225 44.89 8.44 20.31
C ILE A 225 44.18 8.96 21.59
N LYS A 226 43.64 10.19 21.58
CA LYS A 226 42.94 10.77 22.71
C LYS A 226 41.45 10.39 22.81
N ASP A 227 40.84 9.91 21.73
CA ASP A 227 39.48 9.42 21.65
C ASP A 227 39.44 8.16 20.79
N TYR A 228 39.88 7.06 21.36
CA TYR A 228 40.06 5.79 20.64
C TYR A 228 38.72 5.20 20.15
N SER A 229 37.64 5.46 20.89
CA SER A 229 36.30 5.07 20.48
C SER A 229 35.67 6.03 19.49
N GLY A 230 36.06 7.29 19.45
CA GLY A 230 35.39 8.40 18.75
C GLY A 230 34.10 8.86 19.44
N ALA A 231 33.76 8.25 20.58
CA ALA A 231 32.51 8.55 21.28
C ALA A 231 32.51 9.93 21.97
N LYS A 232 33.65 10.36 22.52
CA LYS A 232 33.77 11.68 23.14
C LYS A 232 33.48 12.77 22.11
N THR A 233 34.19 12.74 20.99
CA THR A 233 34.03 13.70 19.90
C THR A 233 32.62 13.67 19.29
N LEU A 234 32.02 12.49 19.17
CA LEU A 234 30.63 12.34 18.70
C LEU A 234 29.66 13.13 19.60
N ASN A 235 29.74 12.95 20.93
CA ASN A 235 28.85 13.59 21.89
C ASN A 235 29.06 15.10 21.95
N GLU A 236 30.33 15.58 21.95
CA GLU A 236 30.66 17.00 21.87
C GLU A 236 30.09 17.64 20.57
N LYS A 237 30.24 16.97 19.43
CA LYS A 237 29.68 17.43 18.17
C LYS A 237 28.15 17.49 18.19
N LEU A 238 27.49 16.53 18.82
CA LEU A 238 26.04 16.54 18.96
C LEU A 238 25.57 17.76 19.76
N ILE A 239 26.20 18.04 20.90
CA ILE A 239 25.87 19.23 21.72
C ILE A 239 26.06 20.50 20.90
N ASN A 240 27.23 20.67 20.24
CA ASN A 240 27.53 21.85 19.44
C ASN A 240 26.54 21.98 18.25
N THR A 241 26.13 20.88 17.64
CA THR A 241 25.14 20.87 16.55
C THR A 241 23.76 21.32 17.05
N VAL A 242 23.32 20.82 18.20
CA VAL A 242 22.07 21.28 18.84
C VAL A 242 22.14 22.79 19.19
N TYR A 243 23.27 23.23 19.74
CA TYR A 243 23.48 24.65 20.05
C TYR A 243 23.36 25.55 18.81
N ASN A 244 23.99 25.17 17.71
CA ASN A 244 24.03 25.97 16.48
C ASN A 244 22.74 25.87 15.67
N TYR A 245 22.19 24.68 15.51
CA TYR A 245 21.02 24.42 14.66
C TYR A 245 19.69 24.68 15.36
N LYS A 246 19.66 24.55 16.71
CA LYS A 246 18.45 24.72 17.55
C LYS A 246 17.27 23.94 17.01
N PRO A 247 17.35 22.60 16.95
CA PRO A 247 16.27 21.76 16.43
C PRO A 247 15.05 21.81 17.36
N ASP A 248 13.86 21.69 16.77
CA ASP A 248 12.61 21.45 17.51
C ASP A 248 12.47 19.96 17.87
N LEU A 249 13.02 19.08 17.02
CA LEU A 249 13.02 17.62 17.21
C LEU A 249 14.41 17.05 16.98
N LEU A 250 14.89 16.30 17.95
CA LEU A 250 16.06 15.44 17.85
C LEU A 250 15.57 13.98 17.76
N ILE A 251 15.86 13.31 16.63
CA ILE A 251 15.39 11.94 16.42
C ILE A 251 16.57 10.98 16.21
N PHE A 252 16.60 9.90 16.96
CA PHE A 252 17.65 8.89 16.93
C PHE A 252 17.21 7.63 16.21
N GLY A 253 18.09 7.13 15.33
CA GLY A 253 18.03 5.75 14.86
C GLY A 253 19.26 4.98 15.33
N HIS A 254 19.10 3.99 16.21
CA HIS A 254 20.13 3.28 16.96
C HIS A 254 21.03 4.19 17.82
N ALA A 255 21.99 4.90 17.24
CA ALA A 255 22.88 5.88 17.90
C ALA A 255 23.48 5.38 19.23
N ASP A 256 24.11 4.18 19.18
CA ASP A 256 24.54 3.39 20.34
C ASP A 256 25.62 4.07 21.20
N LEU A 257 26.35 5.07 20.66
CA LEU A 257 27.44 5.76 21.33
C LEU A 257 27.08 7.17 21.86
N ILE A 258 25.81 7.55 21.75
CA ILE A 258 25.31 8.73 22.44
C ILE A 258 25.09 8.39 23.90
N LYS A 259 25.71 9.18 24.79
CA LYS A 259 25.73 8.95 26.22
C LYS A 259 24.57 9.57 26.95
N ASP A 260 24.20 9.00 28.08
CA ASP A 260 23.16 9.51 28.97
C ASP A 260 23.44 10.92 29.47
N GLU A 261 24.70 11.22 29.82
CA GLU A 261 25.09 12.55 30.27
C GLU A 261 24.84 13.60 29.17
N THR A 262 25.02 13.22 27.90
CA THR A 262 24.73 14.10 26.77
C THR A 262 23.23 14.35 26.63
N LEU A 263 22.41 13.31 26.77
CA LEU A 263 20.95 13.42 26.67
C LEU A 263 20.37 14.23 27.85
N SER A 264 20.87 13.99 29.07
CA SER A 264 20.52 14.79 30.25
C SER A 264 20.87 16.26 30.03
N TYR A 265 22.10 16.56 29.66
CA TYR A 265 22.53 17.92 29.34
C TYR A 265 21.62 18.61 28.33
N LEU A 266 21.24 17.91 27.26
CA LEU A 266 20.36 18.48 26.24
C LEU A 266 18.96 18.75 26.78
N LYS A 267 18.38 17.87 27.59
CA LYS A 267 17.08 18.08 28.23
C LYS A 267 17.08 19.25 29.21
N ASP A 268 18.12 19.37 30.01
CA ASP A 268 18.24 20.40 31.03
C ASP A 268 18.42 21.80 30.43
N ASN A 269 19.15 21.89 29.29
CA ASN A 269 19.49 23.17 28.68
C ASN A 269 18.55 23.59 27.53
N TYR A 270 17.73 22.67 27.01
CA TYR A 270 16.84 22.95 25.86
C TYR A 270 15.42 22.43 26.14
N GLN A 271 14.67 23.11 26.99
CA GLN A 271 13.34 22.68 27.48
C GLN A 271 12.30 22.44 26.37
N ASN A 272 12.40 23.15 25.24
CA ASN A 272 11.48 22.99 24.10
C ASN A 272 11.90 21.88 23.14
N LEU A 273 13.11 21.32 23.29
CA LEU A 273 13.61 20.26 22.43
C LEU A 273 12.85 18.96 22.72
N LYS A 274 12.20 18.41 21.69
CA LYS A 274 11.63 17.07 21.77
C LYS A 274 12.63 16.04 21.29
N ILE A 275 12.72 14.93 22.02
CA ILE A 275 13.63 13.82 21.72
C ILE A 275 12.81 12.58 21.39
N ALA A 276 13.07 11.99 20.23
CA ALA A 276 12.45 10.73 19.82
C ALA A 276 13.50 9.70 19.38
N GLN A 277 13.11 8.44 19.36
CA GLN A 277 13.91 7.39 18.73
C GLN A 277 13.05 6.49 17.85
N TRP A 278 13.66 5.90 16.82
CA TRP A 278 13.06 4.86 16.03
C TRP A 278 13.92 3.59 16.02
N PHE A 279 13.24 2.42 15.92
CA PHE A 279 13.89 1.13 16.00
C PHE A 279 13.26 0.13 15.05
N LEU A 280 14.08 -0.63 14.31
CA LEU A 280 13.63 -1.52 13.23
C LEU A 280 14.14 -2.97 13.32
N ASP A 281 15.04 -3.29 14.27
CA ASP A 281 15.56 -4.64 14.40
C ASP A 281 14.56 -5.56 15.16
N PRO A 282 14.67 -6.91 15.00
CA PRO A 282 13.75 -7.85 15.63
C PRO A 282 13.81 -7.79 17.16
N LEU A 283 12.62 -7.81 17.78
CA LEU A 283 12.41 -7.77 19.24
C LEU A 283 11.68 -9.03 19.73
N ILE A 284 11.99 -10.16 19.15
CA ILE A 284 11.37 -11.45 19.45
C ILE A 284 12.05 -12.04 20.66
N GLU A 285 11.29 -12.31 21.72
CA GLU A 285 11.79 -12.91 22.96
C GLU A 285 12.46 -14.25 22.66
N ASN A 286 13.65 -14.46 23.20
CA ASN A 286 14.53 -15.59 22.90
C ASN A 286 14.98 -15.70 21.42
N GLY A 287 14.71 -14.69 20.64
CA GLY A 287 15.17 -14.61 19.24
C GLY A 287 16.58 -14.05 19.09
N PRO A 288 17.10 -14.05 17.87
CA PRO A 288 18.44 -13.53 17.57
C PRO A 288 18.58 -12.05 17.95
N ASP A 289 19.69 -11.73 18.66
CA ASP A 289 20.05 -10.38 19.09
C ASP A 289 19.02 -9.69 20.02
N TYR A 290 18.02 -10.41 20.59
CA TYR A 290 16.95 -9.85 21.41
C TYR A 290 17.45 -8.96 22.53
N ILE A 291 18.36 -9.48 23.39
CA ILE A 291 18.88 -8.73 24.56
C ILE A 291 19.57 -7.43 24.10
N LYS A 292 20.40 -7.51 23.08
CA LYS A 292 21.09 -6.34 22.54
C LYS A 292 20.12 -5.31 21.96
N ASN A 293 19.13 -5.76 21.22
CA ASN A 293 18.13 -4.89 20.60
C ASN A 293 17.22 -4.23 21.63
N LYS A 294 16.79 -5.00 22.66
CA LYS A 294 16.06 -4.48 23.80
C LYS A 294 16.82 -3.38 24.54
N LEU A 295 18.11 -3.65 24.87
CA LEU A 295 18.96 -2.67 25.55
C LEU A 295 19.12 -1.37 24.75
N ARG A 296 19.29 -1.44 23.44
CA ARG A 296 19.36 -0.24 22.59
C ARG A 296 18.17 0.69 22.68
N ILE A 297 16.98 0.14 22.91
CA ILE A 297 15.78 0.95 23.11
C ILE A 297 15.78 1.50 24.54
N LEU A 298 16.07 0.65 25.51
CA LEU A 298 15.97 1.01 26.94
C LEU A 298 17.03 2.02 27.36
N ASP A 299 18.23 1.96 26.81
CA ASP A 299 19.32 2.90 27.13
C ASP A 299 18.95 4.38 26.94
N LYS A 300 18.05 4.69 25.99
CA LYS A 300 17.63 6.07 25.71
C LYS A 300 16.21 6.38 26.15
N ILE A 301 15.43 5.39 26.52
CA ILE A 301 13.99 5.53 26.70
C ILE A 301 13.59 6.56 27.76
N GLU A 302 14.41 6.73 28.81
CA GLU A 302 14.15 7.72 29.87
C GLU A 302 14.26 9.15 29.38
N PHE A 303 15.07 9.39 28.35
CA PHE A 303 15.30 10.69 27.76
C PHE A 303 14.36 10.99 26.58
N THR A 304 13.65 9.99 26.07
CA THR A 304 12.77 10.19 24.90
C THR A 304 11.36 10.63 25.31
N ASP A 305 10.78 11.48 24.46
CA ASP A 305 9.38 11.88 24.54
C ASP A 305 8.49 10.90 23.75
N ALA A 306 9.06 10.25 22.69
CA ALA A 306 8.37 9.22 21.91
C ALA A 306 9.34 8.16 21.35
N ASN A 307 8.84 6.93 21.21
CA ASN A 307 9.57 5.80 20.67
C ASN A 307 8.78 5.18 19.52
N PHE A 308 9.37 5.09 18.34
CA PHE A 308 8.77 4.55 17.14
C PHE A 308 9.38 3.19 16.80
N ILE A 309 8.59 2.12 16.84
CA ILE A 309 9.10 0.75 16.77
C ILE A 309 8.37 -0.02 15.68
N THR A 310 9.10 -0.75 14.84
CA THR A 310 8.52 -1.56 13.76
C THR A 310 7.87 -2.87 14.25
N THR A 311 8.03 -3.23 15.52
CA THR A 311 7.21 -4.24 16.20
C THR A 311 6.09 -3.54 16.94
N SER A 312 4.90 -4.12 16.97
CA SER A 312 3.77 -3.57 17.74
C SER A 312 4.14 -3.42 19.21
N PRO A 313 4.07 -2.21 19.82
CA PRO A 313 4.45 -2.00 21.20
C PRO A 313 3.68 -2.87 22.22
N ASP A 314 2.42 -3.21 21.93
CA ASP A 314 1.60 -4.09 22.77
C ASP A 314 2.06 -5.56 22.78
N ALA A 315 2.92 -5.95 21.86
CA ALA A 315 3.59 -7.25 21.84
C ALA A 315 4.93 -7.27 22.61
N LEU A 316 5.34 -6.14 23.20
CA LEU A 316 6.64 -5.94 23.84
C LEU A 316 6.48 -5.70 25.35
N ASN A 317 6.67 -6.74 26.16
CA ASN A 317 6.46 -6.70 27.62
C ASN A 317 7.48 -5.83 28.38
N PHE A 318 8.59 -5.44 27.75
CA PHE A 318 9.66 -4.69 28.40
C PHE A 318 9.51 -3.16 28.32
N LEU A 319 8.59 -2.66 27.52
CA LEU A 319 8.41 -1.21 27.34
C LEU A 319 7.72 -0.61 28.57
N PRO A 320 8.27 0.49 29.15
CA PRO A 320 7.64 1.19 30.25
C PRO A 320 6.29 1.79 29.84
N LYS A 321 5.24 1.57 30.65
CA LYS A 321 3.87 2.03 30.35
C LYS A 321 3.72 3.55 30.36
N ASN A 322 4.59 4.26 31.05
CA ASN A 322 4.62 5.72 31.15
C ASN A 322 5.36 6.40 30.00
N LYS A 323 5.95 5.62 29.07
CA LYS A 323 6.67 6.14 27.91
C LYS A 323 5.85 5.92 26.64
N LEU A 324 5.65 6.99 25.86
CA LEU A 324 4.94 6.92 24.59
C LEU A 324 5.71 6.04 23.61
N SER A 325 5.14 4.90 23.27
CA SER A 325 5.70 3.97 22.28
C SER A 325 4.66 3.68 21.21
N LEU A 326 5.01 3.90 19.97
CA LEU A 326 4.12 3.82 18.81
C LEU A 326 4.67 2.86 17.77
N PHE A 327 3.76 2.16 17.08
CA PHE A 327 4.12 1.37 15.92
C PHE A 327 4.51 2.29 14.76
N MET A 328 5.63 1.99 14.12
CA MET A 328 6.08 2.63 12.90
C MET A 328 6.33 1.56 11.84
N PRO A 329 5.57 1.50 10.75
CA PRO A 329 5.89 0.59 9.67
C PRO A 329 7.24 0.94 9.04
N ASN A 330 7.90 -0.04 8.42
CA ASN A 330 9.09 0.25 7.61
C ASN A 330 8.71 1.24 6.50
N PRO A 331 9.41 2.38 6.36
CA PRO A 331 9.04 3.42 5.40
C PRO A 331 9.48 3.07 3.98
N THR A 332 8.68 3.44 2.99
CA THR A 332 9.07 3.54 1.57
C THR A 332 9.44 4.98 1.24
N ASP A 333 10.14 5.18 0.13
CA ASP A 333 10.45 6.50 -0.42
C ASP A 333 10.24 6.51 -1.93
N SER A 334 9.46 7.48 -2.41
CA SER A 334 9.10 7.59 -3.83
C SER A 334 10.28 7.87 -4.77
N SER A 335 11.46 8.19 -4.25
CA SER A 335 12.70 8.30 -5.02
C SER A 335 13.57 7.04 -4.96
N PHE A 336 13.27 6.09 -4.08
CA PHE A 336 13.99 4.83 -3.94
C PHE A 336 13.22 3.66 -4.55
N GLU A 337 11.95 3.56 -4.24
CA GLU A 337 11.06 2.51 -4.73
C GLU A 337 10.31 3.03 -5.98
N VAL A 338 10.94 2.90 -7.16
CA VAL A 338 10.51 3.55 -8.42
C VAL A 338 10.16 2.58 -9.54
N LEU A 339 10.27 1.26 -9.32
CA LEU A 339 10.32 0.31 -10.43
C LEU A 339 8.96 -0.08 -11.02
N ASN A 340 7.87 0.02 -10.24
CA ASN A 340 6.52 -0.37 -10.67
C ASN A 340 6.43 -1.75 -11.35
N ASN A 341 7.04 -2.78 -10.75
CA ASN A 341 7.19 -4.10 -11.36
C ASN A 341 5.86 -4.73 -11.81
N TYR A 342 4.74 -4.34 -11.21
CA TYR A 342 3.39 -4.78 -11.63
C TYR A 342 3.05 -4.39 -13.08
N GLU A 343 3.70 -3.38 -13.66
CA GLU A 343 3.56 -2.97 -15.05
C GLU A 343 4.50 -3.76 -16.00
N ASN A 344 5.58 -4.34 -15.46
CA ASN A 344 6.59 -5.03 -16.24
C ASN A 344 6.14 -6.44 -16.63
N LYS A 345 5.73 -6.62 -17.89
CA LYS A 345 5.30 -7.92 -18.44
C LYS A 345 6.46 -8.86 -18.81
N GLN A 346 7.69 -8.37 -18.78
CA GLN A 346 8.88 -9.09 -19.27
C GLN A 346 9.86 -9.48 -18.17
N CYS A 347 9.39 -9.61 -16.90
CA CYS A 347 10.24 -10.12 -15.84
C CYS A 347 10.78 -11.51 -16.16
N SER A 348 12.10 -11.66 -16.15
CA SER A 348 12.80 -12.92 -16.47
C SER A 348 12.80 -13.92 -15.31
N MET A 349 12.58 -13.41 -14.08
CA MET A 349 12.57 -14.17 -12.83
C MET A 349 11.18 -14.10 -12.20
N ASP A 350 10.80 -15.17 -11.51
CA ASP A 350 9.52 -15.21 -10.83
C ASP A 350 9.63 -14.70 -9.39
N VAL A 351 10.64 -15.13 -8.64
CA VAL A 351 10.80 -14.80 -7.21
C VAL A 351 12.19 -14.22 -6.93
N PHE A 352 12.23 -13.07 -6.28
CA PHE A 352 13.45 -12.44 -5.77
C PHE A 352 13.59 -12.66 -4.26
N PHE A 353 14.81 -12.99 -3.83
CA PHE A 353 15.17 -13.02 -2.41
C PHE A 353 16.64 -12.66 -2.19
N ALA A 354 16.91 -11.75 -1.26
CA ALA A 354 18.26 -11.32 -0.93
C ALA A 354 18.47 -11.23 0.60
N LEU A 355 19.62 -11.68 1.06
CA LEU A 355 20.08 -11.59 2.44
C LEU A 355 21.39 -10.80 2.53
N SER A 356 21.53 -10.06 3.64
CA SER A 356 22.80 -9.45 4.05
C SER A 356 23.35 -10.03 5.37
N HIS A 357 22.56 -10.86 6.06
CA HIS A 357 22.98 -11.49 7.31
C HIS A 357 24.14 -12.48 7.06
N GLY A 358 25.13 -12.45 7.95
CA GLY A 358 26.33 -13.29 7.76
C GLY A 358 27.44 -12.60 6.99
N VAL A 359 27.17 -11.43 6.42
CA VAL A 359 28.14 -10.64 5.66
C VAL A 359 29.12 -9.93 6.60
N HIS A 360 30.40 -10.00 6.27
CA HIS A 360 31.44 -9.19 6.89
C HIS A 360 32.06 -8.27 5.85
N ARG A 361 32.04 -6.95 6.11
CA ARG A 361 32.52 -5.91 5.18
C ARG A 361 31.94 -6.04 3.75
N GLY A 362 30.67 -6.46 3.66
CA GLY A 362 29.98 -6.63 2.38
C GLY A 362 30.19 -7.96 1.68
N ILE A 363 30.92 -8.90 2.28
CA ILE A 363 31.22 -10.22 1.72
C ILE A 363 30.60 -11.32 2.59
N LEU A 364 29.95 -12.30 1.97
CA LEU A 364 29.38 -13.47 2.64
C LEU A 364 30.48 -14.30 3.26
N LYS A 365 30.39 -14.59 4.56
CA LYS A 365 31.33 -15.48 5.25
C LYS A 365 30.97 -16.94 4.99
N LYS A 366 31.96 -17.71 4.55
CA LYS A 366 31.82 -19.15 4.37
C LYS A 366 31.42 -19.83 5.71
N GLY A 367 30.49 -20.76 5.65
CA GLY A 367 30.05 -21.58 6.79
C GLY A 367 29.09 -20.89 7.78
N LYS A 368 28.66 -19.67 7.51
CA LYS A 368 27.65 -19.02 8.36
C LYS A 368 26.23 -19.41 7.92
N HIS A 369 25.53 -20.11 8.81
CA HIS A 369 24.16 -20.57 8.57
C HIS A 369 23.11 -19.46 8.87
N ASP A 370 22.00 -19.48 8.13
CA ASP A 370 20.83 -18.64 8.36
C ASP A 370 19.57 -19.44 8.04
N GLU A 371 18.68 -19.59 9.02
CA GLU A 371 17.42 -20.34 8.91
C GLU A 371 16.53 -19.94 7.73
N ARG A 372 16.65 -18.69 7.27
CA ARG A 372 15.91 -18.21 6.11
C ARG A 372 16.42 -18.81 4.80
N ALA A 373 17.69 -19.17 4.75
CA ALA A 373 18.26 -19.87 3.61
C ALA A 373 17.66 -21.29 3.47
N ASP A 374 17.45 -22.00 4.58
CA ASP A 374 16.82 -23.33 4.57
C ASP A 374 15.38 -23.24 4.06
N PHE A 375 14.63 -22.26 4.54
CA PHE A 375 13.26 -22.04 4.07
C PHE A 375 13.22 -21.79 2.56
N VAL A 376 14.08 -20.91 2.05
CA VAL A 376 14.13 -20.58 0.61
C VAL A 376 14.60 -21.79 -0.22
N ASN A 377 15.59 -22.54 0.25
CA ASN A 377 16.07 -23.73 -0.46
C ASN A 377 14.96 -24.79 -0.57
N ARG A 378 14.22 -25.03 0.52
CA ARG A 378 13.08 -25.93 0.48
C ARG A 378 11.97 -25.41 -0.44
N LEU A 379 11.70 -24.11 -0.47
CA LEU A 379 10.76 -23.52 -1.40
C LEU A 379 11.16 -23.77 -2.86
N VAL A 380 12.45 -23.63 -3.19
CA VAL A 380 12.98 -23.93 -4.52
C VAL A 380 12.79 -25.42 -4.88
N GLU A 381 13.06 -26.33 -3.94
CA GLU A 381 12.89 -27.78 -4.15
C GLU A 381 11.43 -28.18 -4.46
N VAL A 382 10.46 -27.57 -3.73
CA VAL A 382 9.05 -27.91 -3.91
C VAL A 382 8.38 -27.18 -5.08
N THR A 383 9.07 -26.21 -5.70
CA THR A 383 8.55 -25.43 -6.83
C THR A 383 9.52 -25.44 -8.03
N PRO A 384 9.80 -26.60 -8.66
CA PRO A 384 10.86 -26.75 -9.67
C PRO A 384 10.65 -25.93 -10.95
N ASN A 385 9.43 -25.50 -11.22
CA ASN A 385 9.09 -24.67 -12.39
C ASN A 385 9.17 -23.17 -12.14
N VAL A 386 9.50 -22.73 -10.93
CA VAL A 386 9.62 -21.32 -10.55
C VAL A 386 11.08 -20.88 -10.64
N LYS A 387 11.31 -19.74 -11.28
CA LYS A 387 12.66 -19.16 -11.44
C LYS A 387 12.97 -18.24 -10.27
N PHE A 388 13.98 -18.56 -9.50
CA PHE A 388 14.42 -17.79 -8.35
C PHE A 388 15.68 -16.98 -8.66
N ASP A 389 15.70 -15.72 -8.20
CA ASP A 389 16.87 -14.84 -8.18
C ASP A 389 17.30 -14.65 -6.73
N LEU A 390 18.41 -15.28 -6.33
CA LEU A 390 18.81 -15.49 -4.93
C LEU A 390 20.18 -14.89 -4.64
N TYR A 391 20.28 -14.05 -3.61
CA TYR A 391 21.52 -13.39 -3.19
C TYR A 391 21.77 -13.51 -1.69
N GLY A 392 23.05 -13.61 -1.30
CA GLY A 392 23.48 -13.71 0.09
C GLY A 392 23.24 -15.08 0.73
N ILE A 393 22.92 -16.10 -0.08
CA ILE A 393 22.75 -17.52 0.31
C ILE A 393 23.42 -18.41 -0.73
N ASN A 394 23.62 -19.69 -0.40
CA ASN A 394 24.14 -20.72 -1.33
C ASN A 394 25.47 -20.32 -2.01
N ASN A 395 26.37 -19.67 -1.27
CA ASN A 395 27.64 -19.11 -1.76
C ASN A 395 27.49 -17.99 -2.83
N VAL A 396 26.26 -17.54 -3.14
CA VAL A 396 26.04 -16.35 -3.97
C VAL A 396 26.25 -15.10 -3.11
N GLN A 397 27.08 -14.17 -3.57
CA GLN A 397 27.35 -12.94 -2.84
C GLN A 397 26.12 -12.03 -2.76
N PRO A 398 25.97 -11.26 -1.68
CA PRO A 398 24.91 -10.25 -1.59
C PRO A 398 25.15 -9.13 -2.59
N ILE A 399 24.07 -8.52 -3.03
CA ILE A 399 24.05 -7.37 -3.94
C ILE A 399 23.62 -6.10 -3.21
N TRP A 400 24.03 -4.95 -3.73
CA TRP A 400 23.84 -3.66 -3.11
C TRP A 400 23.53 -2.58 -4.15
N ALA A 401 22.92 -1.48 -3.71
CA ALA A 401 22.69 -0.27 -4.50
C ALA A 401 22.06 -0.57 -5.89
N ASP A 402 22.68 -0.10 -6.96
CA ASP A 402 22.17 -0.26 -8.33
C ASP A 402 22.04 -1.75 -8.77
N SER A 403 22.97 -2.61 -8.37
CA SER A 403 22.86 -4.04 -8.67
C SER A 403 21.63 -4.68 -8.00
N PHE A 404 21.28 -4.23 -6.79
CA PHE A 404 20.05 -4.66 -6.12
C PHE A 404 18.80 -4.20 -6.89
N LEU A 405 18.77 -2.94 -7.32
CA LEU A 405 17.65 -2.40 -8.10
C LEU A 405 17.52 -3.11 -9.46
N LYS A 406 18.61 -3.40 -10.14
CA LYS A 406 18.59 -4.16 -11.39
C LYS A 406 18.05 -5.58 -11.22
N SER A 407 18.43 -6.27 -10.16
CA SER A 407 17.93 -7.63 -9.91
C SER A 407 16.46 -7.61 -9.54
N ILE A 408 16.03 -6.77 -8.61
CA ILE A 408 14.64 -6.72 -8.18
C ILE A 408 13.70 -6.28 -9.31
N SER A 409 14.17 -5.45 -10.28
CA SER A 409 13.37 -5.02 -11.43
C SER A 409 12.97 -6.16 -12.38
N ASN A 410 13.66 -7.29 -12.32
CA ASN A 410 13.42 -8.46 -13.16
C ASN A 410 12.53 -9.52 -12.52
N ALA A 411 12.04 -9.29 -11.32
CA ALA A 411 11.23 -10.27 -10.58
C ALA A 411 9.77 -9.82 -10.44
N LYS A 412 8.86 -10.81 -10.45
CA LYS A 412 7.40 -10.58 -10.26
C LYS A 412 7.00 -10.57 -8.80
N MET A 413 7.69 -11.38 -8.00
CA MET A 413 7.30 -11.70 -6.62
C MET A 413 8.51 -11.62 -5.70
N GLY A 414 8.25 -11.48 -4.40
CA GLY A 414 9.30 -11.54 -3.39
C GLY A 414 8.81 -12.13 -2.07
N VAL A 415 9.70 -12.85 -1.39
CA VAL A 415 9.41 -13.46 -0.09
C VAL A 415 10.00 -12.58 1.01
N ASN A 416 9.13 -12.09 1.91
CA ASN A 416 9.56 -11.30 3.05
C ASN A 416 9.73 -12.21 4.29
N LEU A 417 10.95 -12.67 4.50
CA LEU A 417 11.33 -13.49 5.66
C LEU A 417 12.07 -12.64 6.68
N SER A 418 11.54 -12.56 7.89
CA SER A 418 12.21 -11.95 9.04
C SER A 418 13.03 -13.01 9.80
N ARG A 419 14.02 -12.57 10.60
CA ARG A 419 14.77 -13.46 11.50
C ARG A 419 13.91 -13.81 12.71
N GLY A 420 13.97 -15.07 13.13
CA GLY A 420 13.23 -15.59 14.29
C GLY A 420 11.75 -15.82 13.99
N LYS A 421 10.98 -16.14 15.01
CA LYS A 421 9.54 -16.39 14.90
C LYS A 421 8.78 -15.11 14.51
N PRO A 422 7.67 -15.22 13.76
CA PRO A 422 6.82 -14.07 13.49
C PRO A 422 6.28 -13.44 14.78
N ILE A 423 6.26 -12.12 14.82
CA ILE A 423 5.68 -11.34 15.92
C ILE A 423 4.82 -10.20 15.33
N LYS A 424 3.81 -9.79 16.06
CA LYS A 424 2.84 -8.77 15.64
C LYS A 424 3.50 -7.53 15.06
N TYR A 425 3.16 -7.21 13.82
CA TYR A 425 3.57 -6.06 12.99
C TYR A 425 5.06 -5.96 12.67
N TYR A 426 5.89 -6.92 13.11
CA TYR A 426 7.29 -6.91 12.74
C TYR A 426 7.50 -7.45 11.33
N SER A 427 8.27 -6.72 10.57
CA SER A 427 8.78 -7.11 9.27
C SER A 427 10.22 -6.62 9.09
N SER A 428 11.04 -7.37 8.36
CA SER A 428 12.33 -6.86 7.92
C SER A 428 12.15 -5.70 6.93
N ASP A 429 13.15 -4.83 6.82
CA ASP A 429 13.19 -3.70 5.86
C ASP A 429 12.97 -4.13 4.39
N ARG A 430 13.12 -5.42 4.06
CA ARG A 430 12.84 -5.97 2.73
C ARG A 430 11.41 -5.72 2.26
N ILE A 431 10.45 -5.65 3.18
CA ILE A 431 9.04 -5.40 2.84
C ILE A 431 8.88 -4.10 2.03
N THR A 432 9.62 -3.05 2.40
CA THR A 432 9.55 -1.76 1.72
C THR A 432 10.05 -1.86 0.29
N GLN A 433 11.15 -2.60 0.10
CA GLN A 433 11.76 -2.80 -1.21
C GLN A 433 10.87 -3.65 -2.13
N LEU A 434 10.18 -4.65 -1.59
CA LEU A 434 9.29 -5.51 -2.36
C LEU A 434 7.98 -4.78 -2.71
N ILE A 435 7.23 -4.33 -1.70
CA ILE A 435 5.94 -3.68 -1.92
C ILE A 435 6.11 -2.34 -2.63
N GLY A 436 7.09 -1.53 -2.20
CA GLY A 436 7.33 -0.21 -2.76
C GLY A 436 7.73 -0.24 -4.23
N ASN A 437 8.40 -1.29 -4.70
CA ASN A 437 8.74 -1.51 -6.11
C ASN A 437 7.66 -2.31 -6.89
N GLY A 438 6.53 -2.62 -6.25
CA GLY A 438 5.39 -3.23 -6.94
C GLY A 438 5.52 -4.74 -7.18
N LEU A 439 6.26 -5.47 -6.35
CA LEU A 439 6.31 -6.93 -6.40
C LEU A 439 5.18 -7.55 -5.55
N LEU A 440 4.60 -8.63 -6.04
CA LEU A 440 3.69 -9.45 -5.23
C LEU A 440 4.48 -10.03 -4.05
N THR A 441 4.13 -9.61 -2.84
CA THR A 441 4.91 -9.90 -1.65
C THR A 441 4.25 -10.98 -0.81
N PHE A 442 5.04 -11.98 -0.38
CA PHE A 442 4.64 -13.03 0.53
C PHE A 442 5.12 -12.71 1.94
N ILE A 443 4.22 -12.74 2.94
CA ILE A 443 4.53 -12.50 4.35
C ILE A 443 3.84 -13.52 5.25
N HIS A 444 4.46 -13.85 6.38
CA HIS A 444 3.88 -14.80 7.33
C HIS A 444 2.62 -14.22 7.99
N LYS A 445 1.52 -15.01 8.04
CA LYS A 445 0.21 -14.56 8.55
C LYS A 445 0.26 -14.06 10.01
N ASP A 446 1.10 -14.69 10.85
CA ASP A 446 1.19 -14.35 12.27
C ASP A 446 1.86 -13.00 12.55
N THR A 447 2.37 -12.33 11.51
CA THR A 447 2.77 -10.92 11.60
C THR A 447 1.58 -9.97 11.70
N LEU A 448 0.37 -10.45 11.41
CA LEU A 448 -0.88 -9.69 11.39
C LEU A 448 -0.87 -8.45 10.48
N TYR A 449 -0.07 -8.49 9.42
CA TYR A 449 -0.10 -7.46 8.37
C TYR A 449 -1.44 -7.42 7.62
N SER A 450 -2.28 -8.44 7.80
CA SER A 450 -3.69 -8.44 7.36
C SER A 450 -4.54 -7.32 7.97
N ASN A 451 -4.05 -6.66 9.02
CA ASN A 451 -4.66 -5.44 9.54
C ASN A 451 -4.41 -4.21 8.66
N PHE A 452 -3.43 -4.24 7.76
CA PHE A 452 -3.02 -3.15 6.87
C PHE A 452 -3.32 -3.44 5.41
N PHE A 453 -3.13 -4.68 4.96
CA PHE A 453 -3.26 -5.09 3.57
C PHE A 453 -4.24 -6.26 3.43
N SER A 454 -5.08 -6.22 2.41
CA SER A 454 -5.98 -7.32 2.07
C SER A 454 -5.24 -8.45 1.33
N ASN A 455 -5.86 -9.62 1.22
CA ASN A 455 -5.34 -10.74 0.41
C ASN A 455 -5.26 -10.45 -1.10
N LYS A 456 -5.79 -9.30 -1.55
CA LYS A 456 -5.67 -8.83 -2.94
C LYS A 456 -4.39 -8.03 -3.18
N GLU A 457 -3.74 -7.58 -2.10
CA GLU A 457 -2.56 -6.71 -2.15
C GLU A 457 -1.28 -7.46 -1.81
N ILE A 458 -1.36 -8.43 -0.89
CA ILE A 458 -0.20 -9.25 -0.46
C ILE A 458 -0.67 -10.66 -0.11
N ILE A 459 0.24 -11.62 -0.19
CA ILE A 459 -0.06 -13.03 0.06
C ILE A 459 0.40 -13.44 1.46
N TYR A 460 -0.51 -14.03 2.23
CA TYR A 460 -0.23 -14.55 3.57
C TYR A 460 0.02 -16.04 3.53
N TYR A 461 1.16 -16.48 4.08
CA TYR A 461 1.48 -17.89 4.26
C TYR A 461 1.63 -18.26 5.74
N SER A 462 1.51 -19.54 6.07
CA SER A 462 1.73 -20.06 7.44
C SER A 462 2.89 -21.07 7.51
N ASN A 463 3.12 -21.80 6.46
CA ASN A 463 4.18 -22.81 6.29
C ASN A 463 4.38 -23.01 4.78
N LEU A 464 5.40 -23.79 4.43
CA LEU A 464 5.65 -24.19 3.04
C LEU A 464 4.59 -25.14 2.53
#